data_146224f8242a70b3d15b08b16f7dcc4f
#
_entry.id   146224f8242a70b3d15b08b16f7dcc4f
#
_cell.length_a   1.000
_cell.length_b   1.000
_cell.length_c   1.000
_cell.angle_alpha   90.00
_cell.angle_beta   90.00
_cell.angle_gamma   90.00
#
_symmetry.space_group_name_H-M   'P 1'
#
loop_
_entity.id
_entity.type
_entity.pdbx_description
1 polymer ?
#
loop_
_entity_poly.entity_id
_entity_poly.type
_entity_poly.pdbx_seq_one_letter_code
_entity_poly.pdbx_strand_id
1 'polypeptide(L)'
;MEELAFAIGKNIREKRRANGLPQDRFALVAGIDRSYMGRIERGEVSITVEKLYRIAAALQCEPVALLPKISSIHLQPPHKANKSSLKKRQ
;
A
#
# COMPACT_ATOMS: atom_id res chain seq x y z
N MET A 1 -11.59 -1.34 -3.88
CA MET A 1 -11.61 -1.13 -3.34
C MET A 1 -11.09 -0.27 -3.10
N GLU A 2 -10.49 -0.24 -3.04
CA GLU A 2 -10.27 0.69 -2.66
C GLU A 2 -9.30 1.47 -3.35
N GLU A 3 -9.51 2.76 -3.55
CA GLU A 3 -8.60 3.67 -4.18
C GLU A 3 -7.26 3.66 -3.47
N LEU A 4 -7.28 3.54 -2.16
CA LEU A 4 -6.03 3.50 -1.40
C LEU A 4 -5.21 2.25 -1.73
N ALA A 5 -5.84 1.09 -1.72
CA ALA A 5 -5.15 -0.15 -2.05
C ALA A 5 -4.62 -0.12 -3.47
N PHE A 6 -5.40 0.45 -4.38
CA PHE A 6 -4.97 0.54 -5.77
C PHE A 6 -3.77 1.47 -5.90
N ALA A 7 -3.78 2.62 -5.22
CA ALA A 7 -2.68 3.56 -5.29
C ALA A 7 -1.40 2.98 -4.70
N ILE A 8 -1.51 2.28 -3.58
CA ILE A 8 -0.35 1.65 -2.96
C ILE A 8 0.19 0.55 -3.88
N GLY A 9 -0.69 -0.28 -4.42
CA GLY A 9 -0.27 -1.36 -5.31
C GLY A 9 0.44 -0.83 -6.54
N LYS A 10 -0.06 0.26 -7.09
CA LYS A 10 0.56 0.88 -8.24
C LYS A 10 1.94 1.41 -7.90
N ASN A 11 2.09 2.07 -6.75
CA ASN A 11 3.38 2.60 -6.32
C ASN A 11 4.38 1.47 -6.10
N ILE A 12 3.93 0.37 -5.51
CA ILE A 12 4.79 -0.78 -5.30
C ILE A 12 5.27 -1.32 -6.65
N ARG A 13 4.36 -1.49 -7.58
CA ARG A 13 4.72 -2.03 -8.88
C ARG A 13 5.72 -1.12 -9.61
N GLU A 14 5.49 0.17 -9.55
CA GLU A 14 6.38 1.10 -10.22
C GLU A 14 7.78 1.06 -9.63
N LYS A 15 7.86 1.00 -8.30
CA LYS A 15 9.15 0.95 -7.64
C LYS A 15 9.84 -0.38 -7.93
N ARG A 16 9.09 -1.46 -7.95
CA ARG A 16 9.64 -2.76 -8.27
C ARG A 16 10.24 -2.77 -9.66
N ARG A 17 9.51 -2.24 -10.62
CA ARG A 17 10.01 -2.19 -11.99
C ARG A 17 11.20 -1.28 -12.12
N ALA A 18 11.20 -0.17 -11.41
CA ALA A 18 12.33 0.74 -11.42
C ALA A 18 13.59 0.07 -10.88
N ASN A 19 13.42 -0.88 -9.96
CA ASN A 19 14.55 -1.61 -9.42
C ASN A 19 14.90 -2.84 -10.26
N GLY A 20 14.20 -3.06 -11.35
CA GLY A 20 14.48 -4.19 -12.23
C GLY A 20 14.17 -5.55 -11.64
N LEU A 21 13.24 -5.60 -10.68
CA LEU A 21 12.92 -6.87 -10.02
C LEU A 21 11.72 -7.55 -10.63
N PRO A 22 11.86 -8.80 -11.04
CA PRO A 22 10.68 -9.57 -11.44
C PRO A 22 9.80 -9.81 -10.21
N GLN A 23 8.50 -9.97 -10.44
CA GLN A 23 7.57 -10.10 -9.34
C GLN A 23 7.85 -11.30 -8.43
N ASP A 24 8.26 -12.42 -8.99
CA ASP A 24 8.53 -13.60 -8.18
C ASP A 24 9.75 -13.42 -7.28
N ARG A 25 10.80 -12.78 -7.80
CA ARG A 25 11.97 -12.53 -7.01
C ARG A 25 11.63 -11.51 -5.91
N PHE A 26 10.86 -10.51 -6.26
CA PHE A 26 10.44 -9.50 -5.29
C PHE A 26 9.65 -10.13 -4.15
N ALA A 27 8.70 -10.99 -4.48
CA ALA A 27 7.89 -11.66 -3.46
C ALA A 27 8.78 -12.48 -2.54
N LEU A 28 9.75 -13.18 -3.12
CA LEU A 28 10.66 -13.98 -2.33
C LEU A 28 11.46 -13.12 -1.36
N VAL A 29 12.03 -12.03 -1.82
CA VAL A 29 12.83 -11.15 -0.98
C VAL A 29 11.97 -10.53 0.11
N ALA A 30 10.75 -10.18 -0.20
CA ALA A 30 9.86 -9.56 0.77
C ALA A 30 9.26 -10.57 1.75
N GLY A 31 9.43 -11.86 1.47
CA GLY A 31 8.85 -12.90 2.32
C GLY A 31 7.35 -12.95 2.19
N ILE A 32 6.82 -12.71 1.01
CA ILE A 32 5.39 -12.70 0.74
C ILE A 32 5.11 -13.67 -0.38
N ASP A 33 4.03 -14.43 -0.25
CA ASP A 33 3.63 -15.38 -1.27
C ASP A 33 3.45 -14.66 -2.62
N ARG A 34 3.94 -15.29 -3.69
CA ARG A 34 3.92 -14.65 -4.98
C ARG A 34 2.52 -14.30 -5.45
N SER A 35 1.59 -15.20 -5.25
CA SER A 35 0.23 -14.97 -5.65
C SER A 35 -0.37 -13.79 -4.92
N TYR A 36 -0.08 -13.71 -3.62
CA TYR A 36 -0.56 -12.62 -2.81
C TYR A 36 0.08 -11.30 -3.23
N MET A 37 1.38 -11.34 -3.56
CA MET A 37 2.06 -10.15 -4.03
C MET A 37 1.39 -9.62 -5.30
N GLY A 38 0.96 -10.50 -6.18
CA GLY A 38 0.24 -10.08 -7.38
C GLY A 38 -1.05 -9.36 -7.03
N ARG A 39 -1.75 -9.86 -6.03
CA ARG A 39 -2.99 -9.22 -5.60
C ARG A 39 -2.74 -7.86 -4.97
N ILE A 40 -1.64 -7.74 -4.23
CA ILE A 40 -1.27 -6.47 -3.65
C ILE A 40 -1.02 -5.44 -4.76
N GLU A 41 -0.25 -5.83 -5.75
CA GLU A 41 0.09 -4.91 -6.83
C GLU A 41 -1.12 -4.50 -7.66
N ARG A 42 -2.12 -5.36 -7.74
CA ARG A 42 -3.34 -5.03 -8.48
C ARG A 42 -4.35 -4.26 -7.64
N GLY A 43 -4.03 -4.01 -6.38
CA GLY A 43 -4.92 -3.25 -5.52
C GLY A 43 -6.12 -4.05 -5.06
N GLU A 44 -5.99 -5.37 -5.04
CA GLU A 44 -7.11 -6.25 -4.67
C GLU A 44 -7.20 -6.52 -3.19
N VAL A 45 -6.19 -6.15 -2.43
CA VAL A 45 -6.19 -6.41 -0.99
C VAL A 45 -5.59 -5.23 -0.27
N SER A 46 -5.97 -5.06 0.97
CA SER A 46 -5.35 -4.06 1.83
C SER A 46 -4.22 -4.75 2.56
N ILE A 47 -3.06 -4.15 2.59
CA ILE A 47 -1.93 -4.82 3.23
C ILE A 47 -1.79 -4.35 4.64
N THR A 48 -1.19 -5.17 5.47
CA THR A 48 -0.90 -4.79 6.84
C THR A 48 0.31 -3.89 6.86
N VAL A 49 0.47 -3.17 7.94
CA VAL A 49 1.64 -2.31 8.11
C VAL A 49 2.90 -3.16 8.08
N GLU A 50 2.86 -4.34 8.68
CA GLU A 50 4.03 -5.21 8.65
C GLU A 50 4.42 -5.57 7.23
N LYS A 51 3.46 -5.93 6.39
CA LYS A 51 3.77 -6.29 5.02
C LYS A 51 4.26 -5.07 4.24
N LEU A 52 3.71 -3.92 4.53
CA LEU A 52 4.19 -2.69 3.90
C LEU A 52 5.68 -2.47 4.20
N TYR A 53 6.08 -2.69 5.44
CA TYR A 53 7.49 -2.51 5.81
C TYR A 53 8.38 -3.57 5.16
N ARG A 54 7.91 -4.81 5.05
CA ARG A 54 8.67 -5.84 4.37
C ARG A 54 8.84 -5.49 2.89
N ILE A 55 7.81 -4.98 2.27
CA ILE A 55 7.85 -4.59 0.88
C ILE A 55 8.81 -3.42 0.69
N ALA A 56 8.73 -2.43 1.55
CA ALA A 56 9.62 -1.28 1.45
C ALA A 56 11.07 -1.70 1.60
N ALA A 57 11.34 -2.59 2.55
CA ALA A 57 12.70 -3.09 2.75
C ALA A 57 13.20 -3.82 1.50
N ALA A 58 12.36 -4.65 0.89
CA ALA A 58 12.74 -5.35 -0.32
C ALA A 58 13.01 -4.41 -1.48
N LEU A 59 12.36 -3.26 -1.49
CA LEU A 59 12.54 -2.27 -2.53
C LEU A 59 13.60 -1.24 -2.17
N GLN A 60 14.15 -1.37 -0.98
CA GLN A 60 15.19 -0.49 -0.47
C GLN A 60 14.72 0.96 -0.44
N CYS A 61 13.52 1.17 0.04
CA CYS A 61 12.97 2.50 0.17
C CYS A 61 12.24 2.61 1.51
N GLU A 62 11.90 3.83 1.87
CA GLU A 62 11.10 4.05 3.07
C GLU A 62 9.64 3.77 2.75
N PRO A 63 8.87 3.29 3.72
CA PRO A 63 7.46 3.02 3.46
C PRO A 63 6.70 4.22 2.92
N VAL A 64 7.08 5.43 3.32
CA VAL A 64 6.38 6.61 2.86
C VAL A 64 6.48 6.77 1.34
N ALA A 65 7.53 6.22 0.74
CA ALA A 65 7.68 6.31 -0.70
C ALA A 65 6.62 5.51 -1.44
N LEU A 66 5.95 4.59 -0.75
CA LEU A 66 4.91 3.76 -1.36
C LEU A 66 3.52 4.28 -1.08
N LEU A 67 3.40 5.31 -0.28
CA LEU A 67 2.09 5.79 0.14
C LEU A 67 1.67 7.01 -0.65
N PRO A 68 0.41 7.07 -1.06
CA PRO A 68 -0.08 8.25 -1.75
C PRO A 68 -0.31 9.38 -0.76
N LYS A 69 -0.31 10.61 -1.23
CA LYS A 69 -0.64 11.72 -0.38
C LYS A 69 -2.13 11.63 -0.08
N ILE A 70 -2.50 12.00 1.12
CA ILE A 70 -3.88 11.90 1.51
C ILE A 70 -4.77 12.75 0.61
N SER A 71 -4.23 13.85 0.09
CA SER A 71 -5.01 14.70 -0.78
C SER A 71 -5.29 14.09 -2.15
N SER A 72 -4.58 13.04 -2.52
CA SER A 72 -4.75 12.43 -3.82
C SER A 72 -5.68 11.25 -3.82
N ILE A 73 -6.25 10.89 -2.69
CA ILE A 73 -7.16 9.76 -2.62
C ILE A 73 -8.46 10.20 -1.96
N HIS A 74 -9.49 9.39 -2.16
CA HIS A 74 -10.78 9.67 -1.61
C HIS A 74 -11.02 8.66 -0.53
N LEU A 75 -11.02 9.04 0.69
CA LEU A 75 -11.32 8.11 1.76
C LEU A 75 -12.78 8.20 2.09
N GLN A 76 -13.38 7.03 2.30
CA GLN A 76 -14.74 7.01 2.71
C GLN A 76 -14.82 7.65 4.05
N PRO A 77 -15.73 8.54 4.31
CA PRO A 77 -15.81 9.13 5.63
C PRO A 77 -16.23 8.07 6.62
N PRO A 78 -15.87 8.21 7.85
CA PRO A 78 -16.29 7.26 8.83
C PRO A 78 -17.77 7.40 9.01
N HIS A 79 -18.46 6.49 9.80
CA HIS A 79 -19.79 6.50 9.98
C HIS A 79 -20.26 7.81 10.25
N LYS A 80 -21.38 8.15 9.79
CA LYS A 80 -21.85 9.42 9.87
C LYS A 80 -21.71 10.11 11.14
N ALA A 81 -21.67 9.55 12.15
CA ALA A 81 -21.61 10.21 13.36
C ALA A 81 -20.39 10.90 13.66
N ASN A 82 -19.41 10.58 13.01
CA ASN A 82 -18.14 10.97 13.43
C ASN A 82 -17.67 12.35 13.22
N LYS A 83 -18.43 13.19 12.60
CA LYS A 83 -18.02 14.53 12.50
C LYS A 83 -17.88 15.15 13.83
N SER A 84 -18.80 14.93 14.72
CA SER A 84 -18.70 15.51 16.02
C SER A 84 -17.61 14.91 16.82
N SER A 85 -17.35 13.64 16.67
CA SER A 85 -16.26 13.01 17.35
C SER A 85 -14.95 13.60 16.96
N LEU A 86 -14.76 13.86 15.69
CA LEU A 86 -13.53 14.43 15.23
C LEU A 86 -13.32 15.81 15.80
N LYS A 87 -14.37 16.58 15.91
CA LYS A 87 -14.23 17.86 16.48
C LYS A 87 -13.82 17.80 17.89
N LYS A 88 -14.30 16.88 18.63
CA LYS A 88 -13.94 16.77 20.00
C LYS A 88 -12.51 16.43 20.20
N ARG A 89 -11.90 15.81 19.27
CA ARG A 89 -10.55 15.44 19.45
C ARG A 89 -9.63 16.58 19.29
N GLN A 90 -10.06 17.66 18.78
CA GLN A 90 -9.20 18.77 18.64
C GLN A 90 -9.04 19.51 19.91
#